data_3a57eb684b0953f20430bf807add1e56
#
_entry.id   3a57eb684b0953f20430bf807add1e56
#
_cell.length_a   1.000
_cell.length_b   1.000
_cell.length_c   1.000
_cell.angle_alpha   90.00
_cell.angle_beta   90.00
_cell.angle_gamma   90.00
#
_symmetry.space_group_name_H-M   'P 1'
#
loop_
_entity.id
_entity.type
_entity.pdbx_description
1 polymer ?
#
loop_
_entity_poly.entity_id
_entity_poly.type
_entity_poly.pdbx_seq_one_letter_code
_entity_poly.pdbx_strand_id
1 'polypeptide(L)'
;KENIFNNLIEIGQKGRASRVLLLIFSQKIDSTNIPTNVLTNLQSSFLLRTSSQFNINNTIGLNEEIEEITRVKPQDFPKGRVIFKDGLSSEKVLLQTPYLSQDLQNSMIKYFKSWINK
;
A
#
# COMPACT_ATOMS: atom_id res chain seq x y z
N LYS A 1 -7.38 -12.57 17.35
CA LYS A 1 -7.42 -11.40 16.42
C LYS A 1 -6.99 -10.10 17.11
N GLU A 2 -7.48 -9.82 18.31
CA GLU A 2 -7.19 -8.58 19.05
C GLU A 2 -5.67 -8.39 19.31
N ASN A 3 -4.95 -9.44 19.70
CA ASN A 3 -3.51 -9.37 19.94
C ASN A 3 -2.69 -9.04 18.68
N ILE A 4 -3.10 -9.49 17.50
CA ILE A 4 -2.39 -9.21 16.24
C ILE A 4 -2.52 -7.72 15.91
N PHE A 5 -3.72 -7.17 16.02
CA PHE A 5 -3.95 -5.75 15.73
C PHE A 5 -3.24 -4.83 16.72
N ASN A 6 -3.22 -5.19 18.00
CA ASN A 6 -2.48 -4.43 19.01
C ASN A 6 -0.98 -4.41 18.70
N ASN A 7 -0.41 -5.55 18.31
CA ASN A 7 0.99 -5.62 17.89
C ASN A 7 1.27 -4.79 16.63
N LEU A 8 0.37 -4.79 15.64
CA LEU A 8 0.50 -3.95 14.45
C LEU A 8 0.45 -2.46 14.78
N ILE A 9 -0.43 -2.06 15.69
CA ILE A 9 -0.51 -0.67 16.16
C ILE A 9 0.80 -0.29 16.85
N GLU A 10 1.30 -1.13 17.73
CA GLU A 10 2.54 -0.88 18.46
C GLU A 10 3.74 -0.77 17.50
N ILE A 11 3.84 -1.64 16.51
CA ILE A 11 4.87 -1.57 15.47
C ILE A 11 4.71 -0.27 14.66
N GLY A 12 3.50 0.09 14.27
CA GLY A 12 3.23 1.32 13.52
C GLY A 12 3.63 2.59 14.29
N GLN A 13 3.41 2.61 15.60
CA GLN A 13 3.71 3.74 16.46
C GLN A 13 5.20 3.83 16.85
N LYS A 14 5.81 2.70 17.22
CA LYS A 14 7.15 2.65 17.80
C LYS A 14 8.23 2.19 16.80
N GLY A 15 7.83 1.49 15.75
CA GLY A 15 8.75 0.87 14.78
C GLY A 15 9.66 1.88 14.09
N ARG A 16 9.16 3.10 13.85
CA ARG A 16 9.92 4.17 13.19
C ARG A 16 11.23 4.50 13.92
N ALA A 17 11.19 4.62 15.23
CA ALA A 17 12.38 4.88 16.04
C ALA A 17 13.38 3.72 16.01
N SER A 18 12.86 2.50 15.85
CA SER A 18 13.64 1.26 15.77
C SER A 18 14.01 0.85 14.33
N ARG A 19 13.72 1.70 13.34
CA ARG A 19 13.92 1.42 11.90
C ARG A 19 13.17 0.17 11.42
N VAL A 20 12.05 -0.17 12.03
CA VAL A 20 11.15 -1.24 11.59
C VAL A 20 10.12 -0.65 10.64
N LEU A 21 10.03 -1.22 9.44
CA LEU A 21 9.04 -0.85 8.42
C LEU A 21 7.89 -1.86 8.44
N LEU A 22 6.66 -1.34 8.48
CA LEU A 22 5.45 -2.13 8.38
C LEU A 22 4.86 -1.96 6.98
N LEU A 23 4.77 -3.06 6.23
CA LEU A 23 4.14 -3.12 4.92
C LEU A 23 2.88 -4.00 5.00
N ILE A 24 1.74 -3.44 4.63
CA ILE A 24 0.46 -4.15 4.61
C ILE A 24 -0.06 -4.19 3.18
N PHE A 25 -0.30 -5.39 2.67
CA PHE A 25 -0.93 -5.64 1.38
C PHE A 25 -2.32 -6.21 1.61
N SER A 26 -3.34 -5.56 1.08
CA SER A 26 -4.71 -6.01 1.23
C SER A 26 -5.53 -5.74 -0.03
N GLN A 27 -6.44 -6.65 -0.35
CA GLN A 27 -7.42 -6.45 -1.41
C GLN A 27 -8.62 -5.64 -0.91
N LYS A 28 -8.85 -5.62 0.39
CA LYS A 28 -10.00 -4.97 1.01
C LYS A 28 -9.57 -4.25 2.29
N ILE A 29 -9.78 -2.96 2.30
CA ILE A 29 -9.46 -2.09 3.44
C ILE A 29 -10.76 -1.64 4.07
N ASP A 30 -11.25 -2.39 5.04
CA ASP A 30 -12.39 -2.04 5.87
C ASP A 30 -12.09 -2.28 7.35
N SER A 31 -12.94 -1.75 8.21
CA SER A 31 -12.78 -1.82 9.66
C SER A 31 -12.78 -3.24 10.23
N THR A 32 -13.30 -4.22 9.48
CA THR A 32 -13.30 -5.64 9.86
C THR A 32 -11.98 -6.33 9.54
N ASN A 33 -11.30 -5.89 8.49
CA ASN A 33 -10.05 -6.47 8.03
C ASN A 33 -8.83 -5.71 8.57
N ILE A 34 -8.88 -4.38 8.55
CA ILE A 34 -7.82 -3.53 9.06
C ILE A 34 -8.46 -2.42 9.90
N PRO A 35 -8.34 -2.47 11.22
CA PRO A 35 -8.89 -1.46 12.10
C PRO A 35 -8.37 -0.06 11.80
N THR A 36 -9.22 0.94 11.95
CA THR A 36 -8.89 2.34 11.64
C THR A 36 -7.65 2.84 12.39
N ASN A 37 -7.44 2.39 13.62
CA ASN A 37 -6.27 2.73 14.43
C ASN A 37 -4.96 2.14 13.87
N VAL A 38 -5.00 1.07 13.10
CA VAL A 38 -3.83 0.59 12.33
C VAL A 38 -3.60 1.49 11.13
N LEU A 39 -4.66 1.80 10.37
CA LEU A 39 -4.56 2.64 9.17
C LEU A 39 -4.00 4.03 9.46
N THR A 40 -4.40 4.64 10.56
CA THR A 40 -3.91 5.98 10.97
C THR A 40 -2.42 6.02 11.29
N ASN A 41 -1.81 4.89 11.58
CA ASN A 41 -0.37 4.78 11.81
C ASN A 41 0.43 4.44 10.55
N LEU A 42 -0.25 4.11 9.43
CA LEU A 42 0.40 3.92 8.14
C LEU A 42 0.57 5.27 7.45
N GLN A 43 1.82 5.66 7.21
CA GLN A 43 2.12 6.99 6.70
C GLN A 43 1.89 7.13 5.21
N SER A 44 2.20 6.10 4.43
CA SER A 44 2.11 6.15 2.97
C SER A 44 1.19 5.07 2.44
N SER A 45 0.53 5.34 1.33
CA SER A 45 -0.43 4.42 0.74
C SER A 45 -0.22 4.28 -0.77
N PHE A 46 -0.41 3.07 -1.26
CA PHE A 46 -0.42 2.75 -2.68
C PHE A 46 -1.80 2.21 -3.05
N LEU A 47 -2.49 2.85 -3.97
CA LEU A 47 -3.76 2.40 -4.49
C LEU A 47 -3.60 1.93 -5.93
N LEU A 48 -3.80 0.63 -6.15
CA LEU A 48 -3.89 0.04 -7.47
C LEU A 48 -5.34 0.09 -7.98
N ARG A 49 -5.59 -0.48 -9.15
CA ARG A 49 -6.93 -0.53 -9.73
C ARG A 49 -7.94 -1.12 -8.76
N THR A 50 -9.01 -0.37 -8.49
CA THR A 50 -10.13 -0.80 -7.66
C THR A 50 -11.42 -0.09 -8.05
N SER A 51 -12.55 -0.79 -7.95
CA SER A 51 -13.88 -0.22 -8.06
C SER A 51 -14.51 0.11 -6.70
N SER A 52 -13.82 -0.21 -5.62
CA SER A 52 -14.32 -0.01 -4.26
C SER A 52 -14.08 1.42 -3.81
N GLN A 53 -15.15 2.21 -3.72
CA GLN A 53 -15.11 3.56 -3.16
C GLN A 53 -14.56 3.57 -1.74
N PHE A 54 -14.85 2.51 -0.98
CA PHE A 54 -14.37 2.34 0.38
C PHE A 54 -12.84 2.22 0.44
N ASN A 55 -12.25 1.42 -0.46
CA ASN A 55 -10.80 1.30 -0.56
C ASN A 55 -10.17 2.64 -0.94
N ILE A 56 -10.77 3.36 -1.87
CA ILE A 56 -10.28 4.67 -2.31
C ILE A 56 -10.26 5.65 -1.15
N ASN A 57 -11.38 5.81 -0.47
CA ASN A 57 -11.50 6.76 0.63
C ASN A 57 -10.56 6.47 1.80
N ASN A 58 -10.35 5.18 2.12
CA ASN A 58 -9.49 4.78 3.23
C ASN A 58 -7.99 4.76 2.90
N THR A 59 -7.61 4.88 1.63
CA THR A 59 -6.19 4.90 1.24
C THR A 59 -5.74 6.26 0.76
N ILE A 60 -6.39 6.79 -0.26
CA ILE A 60 -5.92 7.98 -0.98
C ILE A 60 -6.76 9.22 -0.65
N GLY A 61 -8.05 9.06 -0.42
CA GLY A 61 -9.00 10.15 -0.19
C GLY A 61 -10.10 10.21 -1.24
N LEU A 62 -10.57 11.42 -1.59
CA LEU A 62 -11.72 11.61 -2.46
C LEU A 62 -11.41 11.31 -3.92
N ASN A 63 -12.39 10.73 -4.63
CA ASN A 63 -12.27 10.41 -6.05
C ASN A 63 -12.01 11.63 -6.94
N GLU A 64 -12.62 12.76 -6.62
CA GLU A 64 -12.50 14.00 -7.40
C GLU A 64 -11.03 14.45 -7.51
N GLU A 65 -10.29 14.43 -6.40
CA GLU A 65 -8.87 14.75 -6.40
C GLU A 65 -8.05 13.76 -7.24
N ILE A 66 -8.46 12.50 -7.27
CA ILE A 66 -7.78 11.47 -8.04
C ILE A 66 -8.00 11.68 -9.53
N GLU A 67 -9.23 11.98 -9.93
CA GLU A 67 -9.58 12.26 -11.34
C GLU A 67 -8.84 13.50 -11.86
N GLU A 68 -8.69 14.54 -11.06
CA GLU A 68 -7.91 15.74 -11.42
C GLU A 68 -6.44 15.41 -11.71
N ILE A 69 -5.81 14.57 -10.89
CA ILE A 69 -4.40 14.19 -11.02
C ILE A 69 -4.19 13.21 -12.18
N THR A 70 -5.10 12.23 -12.32
CA THR A 70 -4.87 11.08 -13.20
C THR A 70 -5.62 11.16 -14.52
N ARG A 71 -6.66 11.99 -14.59
CA ARG A 71 -7.67 12.06 -15.67
C ARG A 71 -8.38 10.71 -15.94
N VAL A 72 -8.24 9.76 -15.03
CA VAL A 72 -8.78 8.41 -15.15
C VAL A 72 -9.26 7.95 -13.78
N LYS A 73 -10.40 7.31 -13.72
CA LYS A 73 -10.93 6.77 -12.48
C LYS A 73 -10.10 5.57 -12.01
N PRO A 74 -9.96 5.33 -10.70
CA PRO A 74 -9.21 4.18 -10.19
C PRO A 74 -9.67 2.82 -10.70
N GLN A 75 -10.96 2.67 -11.02
CA GLN A 75 -11.52 1.45 -11.62
C GLN A 75 -11.00 1.18 -13.03
N ASP A 76 -10.60 2.22 -13.75
CA ASP A 76 -10.16 2.17 -15.14
C ASP A 76 -8.63 2.19 -15.28
N PHE A 77 -7.90 2.11 -14.17
CA PHE A 77 -6.45 2.06 -14.20
C PHE A 77 -5.96 0.86 -15.00
N PRO A 78 -5.03 1.04 -15.93
CA PRO A 78 -4.35 -0.07 -16.59
C PRO A 78 -3.53 -0.89 -15.58
N LYS A 79 -3.14 -2.10 -15.97
CA LYS A 79 -2.31 -2.96 -15.12
C LYS A 79 -1.02 -2.24 -14.72
N GLY A 80 -0.69 -2.32 -13.44
CA GLY A 80 0.50 -1.69 -12.86
C GLY A 80 0.40 -0.19 -12.63
N ARG A 81 -0.71 0.44 -12.99
CA ARG A 81 -0.95 1.84 -12.65
C ARG A 81 -1.28 1.94 -11.17
N VAL A 82 -0.66 2.90 -10.48
CA VAL A 82 -0.82 3.10 -9.04
C VAL A 82 -0.79 4.58 -8.69
N ILE A 83 -1.62 4.98 -7.74
CA ILE A 83 -1.46 6.25 -7.05
C ILE A 83 -0.71 6.00 -5.75
N PHE A 84 0.35 6.73 -5.56
CA PHE A 84 1.09 6.82 -4.31
C PHE A 84 0.68 8.09 -3.57
N LYS A 85 0.33 7.96 -2.31
CA LYS A 85 0.13 9.08 -1.38
C LYS A 85 1.25 9.06 -0.36
N ASP A 86 2.01 10.14 -0.31
CA ASP A 86 3.00 10.33 0.75
C ASP A 86 2.32 10.75 2.06
N GLY A 87 2.67 10.07 3.13
CA GLY A 87 2.09 10.35 4.44
C GLY A 87 2.64 11.58 5.14
N LEU A 88 3.77 12.11 4.68
CA LEU A 88 4.39 13.31 5.26
C LEU A 88 3.89 14.60 4.61
N SER A 89 3.93 14.64 3.27
CA SER A 89 3.51 15.82 2.50
C SER A 89 2.04 15.79 2.10
N SER A 90 1.38 14.63 2.22
CA SER A 90 0.06 14.36 1.66
C SER A 90 -0.01 14.49 0.13
N GLU A 91 1.12 14.62 -0.53
CA GLU A 91 1.20 14.65 -1.98
C GLU A 91 0.77 13.31 -2.60
N LYS A 92 0.13 13.42 -3.75
CA LYS A 92 -0.33 12.26 -4.52
C LYS A 92 0.37 12.26 -5.87
N VAL A 93 0.96 11.12 -6.22
CA VAL A 93 1.71 10.94 -7.46
C VAL A 93 1.19 9.73 -8.21
N LEU A 94 0.95 9.91 -9.51
CA LEU A 94 0.61 8.80 -10.40
C LEU A 94 1.88 8.10 -10.86
N LEU A 95 1.96 6.80 -10.62
CA LEU A 95 3.11 5.97 -10.95
C LEU A 95 2.70 4.81 -11.86
N GLN A 96 3.67 4.29 -12.58
CA GLN A 96 3.55 3.05 -13.32
C GLN A 96 4.57 2.05 -12.78
N THR A 97 4.10 0.92 -12.24
CA THR A 97 4.99 -0.15 -11.78
C THR A 97 5.58 -0.88 -12.99
N PRO A 98 6.85 -1.30 -12.91
CA PRO A 98 7.45 -2.10 -13.97
C PRO A 98 6.78 -3.47 -14.08
N TYR A 99 6.78 -4.02 -15.28
CA TYR A 99 6.39 -5.40 -15.49
C TYR A 99 7.52 -6.35 -15.10
N LEU A 100 7.22 -7.25 -14.18
CA LEU A 100 8.14 -8.32 -13.80
C LEU A 100 7.75 -9.61 -14.52
N SER A 101 8.55 -10.02 -15.51
CA SER A 101 8.39 -11.31 -16.17
C SER A 101 8.58 -12.47 -15.17
N GLN A 102 8.04 -13.64 -15.48
CA GLN A 102 8.19 -14.81 -14.61
C GLN A 102 9.68 -15.19 -14.42
N ASP A 103 10.49 -15.04 -15.44
CA ASP A 103 11.92 -15.34 -15.37
C ASP A 103 12.65 -14.37 -14.43
N LEU A 104 12.31 -13.09 -14.51
CA LEU A 104 12.88 -12.09 -13.60
C LEU A 104 12.45 -12.35 -12.14
N GLN A 105 11.17 -12.67 -11.92
CA GLN A 105 10.67 -13.04 -10.59
C GLN A 105 11.43 -14.24 -10.02
N ASN A 106 11.60 -15.29 -10.82
CA ASN A 106 12.33 -16.51 -10.43
C ASN A 106 13.80 -16.18 -10.09
N SER A 107 14.43 -15.33 -10.89
CA SER A 107 15.81 -14.89 -10.68
C SER A 107 15.95 -14.09 -9.37
N MET A 108 15.01 -13.19 -9.10
CA MET A 108 14.98 -12.43 -7.85
C MET A 108 14.78 -13.35 -6.63
N ILE A 109 13.86 -14.30 -6.70
CA ILE A 109 13.61 -15.28 -5.64
C ILE A 109 14.88 -16.08 -5.35
N LYS A 110 15.57 -16.55 -6.39
CA LYS A 110 16.83 -17.30 -6.27
C LYS A 110 17.92 -16.45 -5.61
N TYR A 111 18.03 -15.19 -6.00
CA TYR A 111 18.97 -14.25 -5.41
C TYR A 111 18.68 -14.04 -3.91
N PHE A 112 17.45 -13.75 -3.52
CA PHE A 112 17.08 -13.55 -2.12
C PHE A 112 17.29 -14.81 -1.27
N LYS A 113 16.94 -16.00 -1.79
CA LYS A 113 17.21 -17.26 -1.10
C LYS A 113 18.72 -17.47 -0.82
N SER A 114 19.59 -17.11 -1.77
CA SER A 114 21.03 -17.19 -1.58
C SER A 114 21.55 -16.22 -0.51
N TRP A 115 20.83 -15.12 -0.30
CA TRP A 115 21.17 -14.11 0.71
C TRP A 115 20.78 -14.54 2.13
N ILE A 116 19.61 -15.16 2.27
CA ILE A 116 19.09 -15.64 3.57
C ILE A 116 19.93 -16.84 4.08
N ASN A 117 20.46 -17.65 3.19
CA ASN A 117 21.23 -18.84 3.54
C ASN A 117 22.73 -18.57 3.76
N LYS A 118 23.13 -17.33 3.77
CA LYS A 118 24.50 -16.90 4.16
C LYS A 118 24.59 -16.66 5.67
#